data_5874bef0d3f1366357ba99abed13f7e4
#
_entry.id   5874bef0d3f1366357ba99abed13f7e4
#
_cell.length_a   1.000
_cell.length_b   1.000
_cell.length_c   1.000
_cell.angle_alpha   90.00
_cell.angle_beta   90.00
_cell.angle_gamma   90.00
#
_symmetry.space_group_name_H-M   'P 1'
#
loop_
_entity.id
_entity.type
_entity.pdbx_description
1 polymer ?
#
loop_
_entity_poly.entity_id
_entity_poly.type
_entity_poly.pdbx_seq_one_letter_code
_entity_poly.pdbx_strand_id
1 'polypeptide(L)'
;MRKLDEVSEGIVLDEFVKMIDPDLVEVVNLQYSSHLIELLEDEERMENFMNIHLCGRGEVDDADDAYFFMPNGRIHPYDFPEDCFKDKVVTISASALGRTAFIHPFIEQTGAEIVIAPQRDLCPVDAAIWYVNYFYFLLHHERLASTAFERTEEHLDNYARGGFQCWYNDHSDE
;
A
#
# COMPACT_ATOMS: atom_id res chain seq x y z
N MET A 1 -10.81 14.52 22.11
CA MET A 1 -10.73 14.17 20.67
C MET A 1 -9.57 13.19 20.53
N ARG A 2 -9.81 11.90 20.35
CA ARG A 2 -8.74 10.93 20.07
C ARG A 2 -8.13 11.32 18.72
N LYS A 3 -6.81 11.39 18.63
CA LYS A 3 -6.13 11.44 17.35
C LYS A 3 -6.60 10.20 16.58
N LEU A 4 -7.07 10.41 15.36
CA LEU A 4 -7.23 9.33 14.39
C LEU A 4 -5.80 8.86 14.09
N ASP A 5 -5.38 7.81 14.77
CA ASP A 5 -4.10 7.18 14.55
C ASP A 5 -4.18 6.38 13.24
N GLU A 6 -3.05 6.10 12.64
CA GLU A 6 -2.87 5.33 11.39
C GLU A 6 -3.62 3.98 11.39
N VAL A 7 -3.88 3.41 12.56
CA VAL A 7 -4.74 2.26 12.81
C VAL A 7 -6.19 2.46 12.32
N SER A 8 -6.66 3.71 12.22
CA SER A 8 -8.05 3.99 11.83
C SER A 8 -8.30 3.78 10.34
N GLU A 9 -7.32 3.98 9.47
CA GLU A 9 -7.48 3.78 8.02
C GLU A 9 -7.64 2.29 7.70
N GLY A 10 -6.76 1.43 8.21
CA GLY A 10 -6.87 -0.01 8.01
C GLY A 10 -8.22 -0.57 8.48
N ILE A 11 -8.77 -0.06 9.59
CA ILE A 11 -10.10 -0.45 10.08
C ILE A 11 -11.20 0.00 9.09
N VAL A 12 -11.12 1.22 8.57
CA VAL A 12 -12.12 1.73 7.61
C VAL A 12 -12.10 0.89 6.34
N LEU A 13 -10.92 0.56 5.83
CA LEU A 13 -10.77 -0.26 4.63
C LEU A 13 -11.25 -1.70 4.86
N ASP A 14 -10.92 -2.30 5.99
CA ASP A 14 -11.39 -3.63 6.38
C ASP A 14 -12.92 -3.69 6.38
N GLU A 15 -13.58 -2.78 7.08
CA GLU A 15 -15.04 -2.71 7.15
C GLU A 15 -15.65 -2.44 5.77
N PHE A 16 -15.02 -1.58 4.96
CA PHE A 16 -15.49 -1.29 3.60
C PHE A 16 -15.39 -2.52 2.68
N VAL A 17 -14.25 -3.20 2.65
CA VAL A 17 -14.07 -4.39 1.80
C VAL A 17 -15.00 -5.52 2.22
N LYS A 18 -15.21 -5.72 3.53
CA LYS A 18 -16.18 -6.68 4.06
C LYS A 18 -17.64 -6.40 3.66
N MET A 19 -17.98 -5.15 3.37
CA MET A 19 -19.30 -4.80 2.82
C MET A 19 -19.47 -5.29 1.37
N ILE A 20 -18.36 -5.40 0.62
CA ILE A 20 -18.38 -5.96 -0.73
C ILE A 20 -18.44 -7.49 -0.65
N ASP A 21 -17.49 -8.09 0.04
CA ASP A 21 -17.43 -9.53 0.32
C ASP A 21 -16.56 -9.76 1.57
N PRO A 22 -17.08 -10.37 2.64
CA PRO A 22 -16.34 -10.59 3.88
C PRO A 22 -15.16 -11.57 3.73
N ASP A 23 -15.16 -12.39 2.68
CA ASP A 23 -14.12 -13.39 2.43
C ASP A 23 -12.96 -12.84 1.58
N LEU A 24 -13.04 -11.58 1.09
CA LEU A 24 -12.00 -10.96 0.25
C LEU A 24 -10.83 -10.35 1.03
N VAL A 25 -10.93 -10.18 2.34
CA VAL A 25 -9.93 -9.44 3.10
C VAL A 25 -9.44 -10.20 4.31
N GLU A 26 -8.14 -10.17 4.50
CA GLU A 26 -7.48 -10.54 5.74
C GLU A 26 -6.69 -9.33 6.27
N VAL A 27 -6.91 -8.97 7.53
CA VAL A 27 -6.19 -7.87 8.19
C VAL A 27 -5.23 -8.40 9.23
N VAL A 28 -3.96 -8.03 9.10
CA VAL A 28 -2.91 -8.40 10.04
C VAL A 28 -2.35 -7.16 10.72
N ASN A 29 -2.45 -7.10 12.05
CA ASN A 29 -1.84 -6.05 12.84
C ASN A 29 -0.40 -6.43 13.20
N LEU A 30 0.56 -5.70 12.64
CA LEU A 30 1.98 -5.95 12.83
C LEU A 30 2.54 -5.04 13.93
N GLN A 31 3.18 -5.62 14.92
CA GLN A 31 3.83 -4.90 16.02
C GLN A 31 5.35 -4.86 15.88
N TYR A 32 5.93 -5.80 15.14
CA TYR A 32 7.36 -5.96 14.97
C TYR A 32 7.69 -6.24 13.50
N SER A 33 8.84 -5.76 13.05
CA SER A 33 9.35 -6.01 11.70
C SER A 33 9.54 -7.51 11.42
N SER A 34 9.97 -8.30 12.43
CA SER A 34 10.10 -9.75 12.29
C SER A 34 8.78 -10.44 11.94
N HIS A 35 7.65 -9.98 12.49
CA HIS A 35 6.34 -10.54 12.17
C HIS A 35 5.92 -10.21 10.72
N LEU A 36 6.31 -9.04 10.20
CA LEU A 36 6.09 -8.74 8.78
C LEU A 36 6.89 -9.70 7.89
N ILE A 37 8.18 -9.89 8.20
CA ILE A 37 9.04 -10.77 7.41
C ILE A 37 8.51 -12.21 7.46
N GLU A 38 8.21 -12.75 8.64
CA GLU A 38 7.62 -14.09 8.81
C GLU A 38 6.32 -14.27 8.02
N LEU A 39 5.46 -13.22 7.98
CA LEU A 39 4.23 -13.24 7.19
C LEU A 39 4.52 -13.28 5.69
N LEU A 40 5.49 -12.49 5.23
CA LEU A 40 5.83 -12.39 3.81
C LEU A 40 6.60 -13.62 3.28
N GLU A 41 7.28 -14.37 4.17
CA GLU A 41 7.94 -15.64 3.86
C GLU A 41 6.96 -16.83 3.82
N ASP A 42 5.71 -16.65 4.26
CA ASP A 42 4.65 -17.66 4.15
C ASP A 42 4.06 -17.64 2.73
N GLU A 43 4.75 -18.28 1.79
CA GLU A 43 4.38 -18.33 0.37
C GLU A 43 2.96 -18.86 0.16
N GLU A 44 2.56 -19.95 0.86
CA GLU A 44 1.23 -20.56 0.74
C GLU A 44 0.12 -19.56 1.09
N ARG A 45 0.34 -18.76 2.13
CA ARG A 45 -0.58 -17.72 2.55
C ARG A 45 -0.59 -16.56 1.55
N MET A 46 0.59 -16.11 1.13
CA MET A 46 0.75 -14.98 0.22
C MET A 46 0.20 -15.26 -1.19
N GLU A 47 0.21 -16.51 -1.67
CA GLU A 47 -0.39 -16.90 -2.94
C GLU A 47 -1.90 -16.62 -3.01
N ASN A 48 -2.59 -16.58 -1.89
CA ASN A 48 -4.03 -16.30 -1.86
C ASN A 48 -4.40 -14.83 -2.12
N PHE A 49 -3.43 -13.92 -2.10
CA PHE A 49 -3.70 -12.48 -2.21
C PHE A 49 -2.98 -11.86 -3.41
N MET A 50 -3.74 -11.29 -4.34
CA MET A 50 -3.22 -10.53 -5.48
C MET A 50 -3.00 -9.05 -5.16
N ASN A 51 -3.74 -8.54 -4.18
CA ASN A 51 -3.69 -7.14 -3.76
C ASN A 51 -3.23 -7.04 -2.31
N ILE A 52 -2.16 -6.31 -2.07
CA ILE A 52 -1.60 -6.08 -0.74
C ILE A 52 -1.76 -4.61 -0.39
N HIS A 53 -2.24 -4.32 0.81
CA HIS A 53 -2.30 -2.95 1.32
C HIS A 53 -1.42 -2.79 2.56
N LEU A 54 -0.38 -1.97 2.45
CA LEU A 54 0.54 -1.65 3.52
C LEU A 54 0.14 -0.31 4.15
N CYS A 55 -0.45 -0.37 5.33
CA CYS A 55 -0.87 0.81 6.09
C CYS A 55 0.12 1.07 7.23
N GLY A 56 0.66 2.28 7.29
CA GLY A 56 1.63 2.63 8.33
C GLY A 56 2.16 4.05 8.19
N ARG A 57 3.23 4.32 8.92
CA ARG A 57 3.94 5.59 8.86
C ARG A 57 5.19 5.43 8.00
N GLY A 58 5.32 6.30 7.00
CA GLY A 58 6.53 6.45 6.20
C GLY A 58 7.32 7.69 6.61
N GLU A 59 8.60 7.67 6.35
CA GLU A 59 9.49 8.82 6.51
C GLU A 59 10.57 8.79 5.42
N VAL A 60 10.93 9.96 4.92
CA VAL A 60 12.07 10.17 4.04
C VAL A 60 12.94 11.20 4.74
N ASP A 61 14.17 10.84 5.07
CA ASP A 61 15.08 11.75 5.75
C ASP A 61 15.84 12.68 4.76
N ASP A 62 16.66 13.58 5.30
CA ASP A 62 17.41 14.57 4.52
C ASP A 62 18.48 13.94 3.58
N ALA A 63 18.78 12.66 3.75
CA ALA A 63 19.70 11.89 2.91
C ALA A 63 18.98 11.07 1.82
N ASP A 64 17.68 11.32 1.61
CA ASP A 64 16.80 10.52 0.75
C ASP A 64 16.67 9.04 1.20
N ASP A 65 16.98 8.74 2.47
CA ASP A 65 16.73 7.43 3.05
C ASP A 65 15.24 7.31 3.41
N ALA A 66 14.54 6.39 2.73
CA ALA A 66 13.11 6.23 2.81
C ALA A 66 12.74 4.89 3.46
N TYR A 67 11.85 4.90 4.45
CA TYR A 67 11.51 3.71 5.21
C TYR A 67 10.10 3.76 5.82
N PHE A 68 9.56 2.57 6.12
CA PHE A 68 8.43 2.44 7.04
C PHE A 68 8.90 2.50 8.48
N PHE A 69 8.13 3.19 9.30
CA PHE A 69 8.36 3.28 10.72
C PHE A 69 7.57 2.17 11.45
N MET A 70 8.29 1.27 12.12
CA MET A 70 7.71 0.23 12.96
C MET A 70 7.99 0.54 14.44
N PRO A 71 7.17 0.01 15.38
CA PRO A 71 7.39 0.25 16.81
C PRO A 71 8.79 -0.13 17.32
N ASN A 72 9.43 -1.09 16.66
CA ASN A 72 10.77 -1.59 17.03
C ASN A 72 11.89 -1.12 16.07
N GLY A 73 11.62 -0.19 15.16
CA GLY A 73 12.65 0.31 14.24
C GLY A 73 12.12 0.75 12.88
N ARG A 74 12.97 0.66 11.89
CA ARG A 74 12.72 1.05 10.50
C ARG A 74 12.72 -0.18 9.63
N ILE A 75 11.93 -0.17 8.55
CA ILE A 75 11.98 -1.15 7.48
C ILE A 75 12.27 -0.40 6.19
N HIS A 76 13.42 -0.66 5.62
CA HIS A 76 13.83 -0.14 4.33
C HIS A 76 13.37 -1.07 3.20
N PRO A 77 13.34 -0.61 1.95
CA PRO A 77 12.98 -1.47 0.82
C PRO A 77 13.72 -2.82 0.78
N TYR A 78 15.02 -2.81 1.06
CA TYR A 78 15.86 -4.02 1.02
C TYR A 78 15.70 -4.96 2.23
N ASP A 79 14.94 -4.57 3.25
CA ASP A 79 14.60 -5.44 4.38
C ASP A 79 13.42 -6.38 4.08
N PHE A 80 12.69 -6.12 2.96
CA PHE A 80 11.64 -7.02 2.50
C PHE A 80 12.24 -8.28 1.87
N PRO A 81 11.60 -9.46 2.04
CA PRO A 81 12.03 -10.67 1.33
C PRO A 81 12.04 -10.46 -0.19
N GLU A 82 13.02 -11.04 -0.87
CA GLU A 82 13.12 -11.00 -2.33
C GLU A 82 11.88 -11.63 -2.96
N ASP A 83 11.36 -10.99 -4.00
CA ASP A 83 10.18 -11.44 -4.76
C ASP A 83 8.89 -11.68 -3.95
N CYS A 84 8.80 -11.21 -2.69
CA CYS A 84 7.65 -11.47 -1.82
C CYS A 84 6.32 -10.88 -2.35
N PHE A 85 6.37 -9.92 -3.28
CA PHE A 85 5.20 -9.34 -3.93
C PHE A 85 5.21 -9.56 -5.45
N LYS A 86 5.93 -10.56 -5.93
CA LYS A 86 5.96 -10.89 -7.36
C LYS A 86 4.56 -11.10 -7.91
N ASP A 87 4.30 -10.47 -9.06
CA ASP A 87 3.00 -10.49 -9.77
C ASP A 87 1.83 -9.91 -8.95
N LYS A 88 2.10 -9.10 -7.92
CA LYS A 88 1.08 -8.52 -7.04
C LYS A 88 0.97 -7.01 -7.21
N VAL A 89 -0.22 -6.50 -6.89
CA VAL A 89 -0.48 -5.08 -6.75
C VAL A 89 -0.30 -4.69 -5.28
N VAL A 90 0.59 -3.75 -5.01
CA VAL A 90 0.85 -3.24 -3.67
C VAL A 90 0.37 -1.79 -3.56
N THR A 91 -0.52 -1.53 -2.64
CA THR A 91 -0.92 -0.18 -2.28
C THR A 91 -0.31 0.20 -0.94
N ILE A 92 0.26 1.40 -0.84
CA ILE A 92 0.97 1.86 0.34
C ILE A 92 0.30 3.12 0.88
N SER A 93 -0.19 3.06 2.11
CA SER A 93 -0.73 4.21 2.82
C SER A 93 0.24 4.71 3.89
N ALA A 94 1.41 5.09 3.44
CA ALA A 94 2.43 5.68 4.30
C ALA A 94 2.93 6.97 3.64
N SER A 95 2.83 8.08 4.36
CA SER A 95 3.13 9.42 3.84
C SER A 95 4.49 9.48 3.13
N ALA A 96 4.48 10.10 1.95
CA ALA A 96 5.66 10.41 1.14
C ALA A 96 6.49 9.20 0.63
N LEU A 97 6.07 7.96 0.86
CA LEU A 97 6.79 6.78 0.36
C LEU A 97 6.58 6.53 -1.14
N GLY A 98 5.63 7.21 -1.79
CA GLY A 98 5.47 7.18 -3.25
C GLY A 98 6.54 7.94 -4.02
N ARG A 99 7.74 8.12 -3.46
CA ARG A 99 8.89 8.77 -4.10
C ARG A 99 9.86 7.74 -4.63
N THR A 100 10.62 8.13 -5.64
CA THR A 100 11.62 7.29 -6.32
C THR A 100 12.58 6.62 -5.34
N ALA A 101 13.03 7.35 -4.30
CA ALA A 101 13.95 6.85 -3.29
C ALA A 101 13.45 5.59 -2.55
N PHE A 102 12.12 5.45 -2.39
CA PHE A 102 11.54 4.24 -1.80
C PHE A 102 11.07 3.26 -2.88
N ILE A 103 10.33 3.75 -3.88
CA ILE A 103 9.57 2.89 -4.80
C ILE A 103 10.49 2.05 -5.70
N HIS A 104 11.56 2.64 -6.28
CA HIS A 104 12.43 1.87 -7.16
C HIS A 104 13.11 0.70 -6.45
N PRO A 105 13.84 0.92 -5.31
CA PRO A 105 14.42 -0.21 -4.59
C PRO A 105 13.36 -1.17 -4.02
N PHE A 106 12.15 -0.69 -3.71
CA PHE A 106 11.07 -1.54 -3.24
C PHE A 106 10.56 -2.48 -4.34
N ILE A 107 10.33 -1.98 -5.56
CA ILE A 107 9.94 -2.80 -6.70
C ILE A 107 11.06 -3.79 -7.06
N GLU A 108 12.32 -3.31 -7.13
CA GLU A 108 13.48 -4.15 -7.42
C GLU A 108 13.62 -5.31 -6.43
N GLN A 109 13.42 -5.05 -5.14
CA GLN A 109 13.56 -6.05 -4.09
C GLN A 109 12.37 -7.02 -4.06
N THR A 110 11.15 -6.50 -4.15
CA THR A 110 9.95 -7.29 -3.87
C THR A 110 9.29 -7.90 -5.10
N GLY A 111 9.67 -7.48 -6.30
CA GLY A 111 9.08 -7.94 -7.55
C GLY A 111 7.63 -7.47 -7.78
N ALA A 112 7.13 -6.49 -6.99
CA ALA A 112 5.76 -6.00 -7.14
C ALA A 112 5.49 -5.52 -8.57
N GLU A 113 4.39 -5.97 -9.19
CA GLU A 113 4.00 -5.60 -10.56
C GLU A 113 3.55 -4.13 -10.63
N ILE A 114 2.71 -3.73 -9.69
CA ILE A 114 2.20 -2.37 -9.57
C ILE A 114 2.33 -1.90 -8.13
N VAL A 115 2.84 -0.69 -7.94
CA VAL A 115 2.84 -0.02 -6.63
C VAL A 115 2.09 1.29 -6.72
N ILE A 116 1.14 1.52 -5.81
CA ILE A 116 0.41 2.77 -5.68
C ILE A 116 0.70 3.36 -4.32
N ALA A 117 1.24 4.57 -4.28
CA ALA A 117 1.68 5.20 -3.05
C ALA A 117 1.56 6.73 -3.09
N PRO A 118 1.42 7.41 -1.93
CA PRO A 118 1.35 8.86 -1.86
C PRO A 118 2.74 9.48 -2.05
N GLN A 119 2.85 10.47 -2.94
CA GLN A 119 4.10 11.21 -3.19
C GLN A 119 4.36 12.34 -2.19
N ARG A 120 3.36 12.68 -1.39
CA ARG A 120 3.41 13.76 -0.40
C ARG A 120 2.68 13.37 0.88
N ASP A 121 2.86 14.16 1.90
CA ASP A 121 2.08 14.00 3.12
C ASP A 121 0.61 14.29 2.84
N LEU A 122 -0.24 13.33 3.18
CA LEU A 122 -1.67 13.42 3.07
C LEU A 122 -2.32 13.34 4.45
N CYS A 123 -3.44 14.02 4.60
CA CYS A 123 -4.29 13.83 5.77
C CYS A 123 -4.80 12.38 5.77
N PRO A 124 -4.72 11.62 6.88
CA PRO A 124 -5.17 10.23 6.94
C PRO A 124 -6.63 10.02 6.50
N VAL A 125 -7.49 11.00 6.75
CA VAL A 125 -8.91 10.94 6.32
C VAL A 125 -9.02 11.04 4.80
N ASP A 126 -8.26 11.94 4.17
CA ASP A 126 -8.28 12.10 2.72
C ASP A 126 -7.69 10.86 2.02
N ALA A 127 -6.62 10.29 2.59
CA ALA A 127 -6.03 9.04 2.12
C ALA A 127 -7.01 7.87 2.23
N ALA A 128 -7.69 7.72 3.38
CA ALA A 128 -8.70 6.68 3.57
C ALA A 128 -9.85 6.79 2.55
N ILE A 129 -10.35 8.00 2.29
CA ILE A 129 -11.39 8.23 1.28
C ILE A 129 -10.88 7.86 -0.11
N TRP A 130 -9.62 8.20 -0.42
CA TRP A 130 -9.00 7.84 -1.69
C TRP A 130 -8.96 6.31 -1.87
N TYR A 131 -8.46 5.56 -0.87
CA TYR A 131 -8.38 4.10 -0.94
C TYR A 131 -9.75 3.42 -0.96
N VAL A 132 -10.75 3.94 -0.23
CA VAL A 132 -12.14 3.45 -0.33
C VAL A 132 -12.65 3.54 -1.76
N ASN A 133 -12.41 4.67 -2.47
CA ASN A 133 -12.80 4.81 -3.87
C ASN A 133 -11.99 3.87 -4.79
N TYR A 134 -10.69 3.73 -4.55
CA TYR A 134 -9.84 2.83 -5.31
C TYR A 134 -10.33 1.37 -5.19
N PHE A 135 -10.53 0.87 -3.98
CA PHE A 135 -11.01 -0.49 -3.75
C PHE A 135 -12.46 -0.69 -4.23
N TYR A 136 -13.29 0.36 -4.21
CA TYR A 136 -14.60 0.33 -4.84
C TYR A 136 -14.51 0.03 -6.35
N PHE A 137 -13.64 0.72 -7.07
CA PHE A 137 -13.46 0.44 -8.50
C PHE A 137 -12.76 -0.90 -8.74
N LEU A 138 -11.76 -1.23 -7.94
CA LEU A 138 -11.00 -2.47 -8.08
C LEU A 138 -11.86 -3.71 -7.83
N LEU A 139 -12.54 -3.76 -6.69
CA LEU A 139 -13.22 -4.96 -6.22
C LEU A 139 -14.68 -5.01 -6.64
N HIS A 140 -15.46 -3.94 -6.42
CA HIS A 140 -16.88 -3.94 -6.73
C HIS A 140 -17.16 -3.81 -8.24
N HIS A 141 -16.35 -3.05 -8.96
CA HIS A 141 -16.44 -2.91 -10.41
C HIS A 141 -15.50 -3.83 -11.20
N GLU A 142 -14.74 -4.68 -10.51
CA GLU A 142 -13.81 -5.65 -11.12
C GLU A 142 -12.88 -5.02 -12.15
N ARG A 143 -12.31 -3.83 -11.82
CA ARG A 143 -11.42 -3.12 -12.73
C ARG A 143 -9.97 -3.54 -12.48
N LEU A 144 -9.16 -3.44 -13.54
CA LEU A 144 -7.70 -3.54 -13.38
C LEU A 144 -7.19 -2.43 -12.46
N ALA A 145 -6.11 -2.69 -11.75
CA ALA A 145 -5.51 -1.76 -10.78
C ALA A 145 -5.22 -0.37 -11.38
N SER A 146 -4.67 -0.31 -12.59
CA SER A 146 -4.42 0.93 -13.31
C SER A 146 -5.71 1.70 -13.62
N THR A 147 -6.73 0.99 -14.11
CA THR A 147 -8.03 1.61 -14.40
C THR A 147 -8.73 2.07 -13.12
N ALA A 148 -8.66 1.30 -12.03
CA ALA A 148 -9.19 1.69 -10.74
C ALA A 148 -8.50 2.96 -10.21
N PHE A 149 -7.17 3.07 -10.36
CA PHE A 149 -6.40 4.27 -10.05
C PHE A 149 -6.88 5.48 -10.85
N GLU A 150 -6.94 5.38 -12.18
CA GLU A 150 -7.39 6.46 -13.06
C GLU A 150 -8.81 6.94 -12.70
N ARG A 151 -9.73 5.99 -12.47
CA ARG A 151 -11.11 6.32 -12.09
C ARG A 151 -11.19 7.01 -10.74
N THR A 152 -10.37 6.61 -9.78
CA THR A 152 -10.31 7.27 -8.49
C THR A 152 -9.84 8.73 -8.64
N GLU A 153 -8.78 8.95 -9.41
CA GLU A 153 -8.26 10.29 -9.70
C GLU A 153 -9.26 11.17 -10.48
N GLU A 154 -10.05 10.58 -11.38
CA GLU A 154 -11.07 11.31 -12.13
C GLU A 154 -12.27 11.75 -11.28
N HIS A 155 -12.72 10.88 -10.36
CA HIS A 155 -13.97 11.08 -9.62
C HIS A 155 -13.78 11.77 -8.27
N LEU A 156 -12.58 11.71 -7.72
CA LEU A 156 -12.31 12.29 -6.42
C LEU A 156 -11.98 13.78 -6.53
N ASP A 157 -12.76 14.61 -5.84
CA ASP A 157 -12.52 16.05 -5.72
C ASP A 157 -12.18 16.40 -4.26
N ASN A 158 -11.01 15.94 -3.80
CA ASN A 158 -10.50 16.23 -2.47
C ASN A 158 -8.99 16.53 -2.51
N TYR A 159 -8.39 16.81 -1.35
CA TYR A 159 -6.95 17.08 -1.23
C TYR A 159 -6.04 15.90 -1.58
N ALA A 160 -6.55 14.67 -1.63
CA ALA A 160 -5.77 13.50 -2.00
C ALA A 160 -5.59 13.38 -3.52
N ARG A 161 -6.48 14.00 -4.32
CA ARG A 161 -6.38 14.01 -5.78
C ARG A 161 -5.02 14.52 -6.25
N GLY A 162 -4.36 13.77 -7.14
CA GLY A 162 -3.01 14.06 -7.60
C GLY A 162 -1.93 13.91 -6.52
N GLY A 163 -2.28 13.35 -5.37
CA GLY A 163 -1.33 13.06 -4.29
C GLY A 163 -0.74 11.65 -4.36
N PHE A 164 -1.34 10.78 -5.14
CA PHE A 164 -0.89 9.40 -5.36
C PHE A 164 -0.26 9.24 -6.73
N GLN A 165 0.61 8.25 -6.85
CA GLN A 165 1.17 7.82 -8.13
C GLN A 165 1.10 6.30 -8.23
N CYS A 166 0.88 5.84 -9.47
CA CYS A 166 0.95 4.45 -9.86
C CYS A 166 2.29 4.19 -10.55
N TRP A 167 3.03 3.21 -10.04
CA TRP A 167 4.34 2.79 -10.53
C TRP A 167 4.23 1.38 -11.08
N TYR A 168 4.92 1.12 -12.17
CA TYR A 168 4.93 -0.19 -12.83
C TYR A 168 6.32 -0.79 -12.76
N ASN A 169 6.37 -2.11 -12.64
CA ASN A 169 7.62 -2.85 -12.80
C ASN A 169 7.89 -3.02 -14.30
N ASP A 170 8.81 -2.23 -14.83
CA ASP A 170 9.17 -2.25 -16.26
C ASP A 170 9.94 -3.53 -16.68
N HIS A 171 10.19 -4.46 -15.75
CA HIS A 171 10.92 -5.71 -16.00
C HIS A 171 10.00 -6.90 -16.28
N SER A 172 8.68 -6.72 -16.38
CA SER A 172 7.72 -7.81 -16.62
C SER A 172 7.65 -8.31 -18.06
N ASP A 173 8.51 -7.84 -18.97
CA ASP A 173 8.55 -8.19 -20.40
C ASP A 173 9.80 -8.98 -20.83
N GLU A 174 10.51 -9.71 -19.92
CA GLU A 174 11.59 -10.62 -20.34
C GLU A 174 11.28 -12.10 -20.08
#